data_8eb3ddbf258d05979f3768c0c3c1010e
#
_entry.id   8eb3ddbf258d05979f3768c0c3c1010e
#
_cell.length_a   1.000
_cell.length_b   1.000
_cell.length_c   1.000
_cell.angle_alpha   90.00
_cell.angle_beta   90.00
_cell.angle_gamma   90.00
#
_symmetry.space_group_name_H-M   'P 1'
#
loop_
_entity.id
_entity.type
_entity.pdbx_description
1 polymer ?
#
loop_
_entity_poly.entity_id
_entity_poly.type
_entity_poly.pdbx_seq_one_letter_code
_entity_poly.pdbx_strand_id
1 'polypeptide(L)'
;MKNSNFFLAFPFSMFCSEESDELIPEAKIFFEKLTNIFKENNIEYYSAQEREKWGEEYNNEKESTLFDYEAMKKSDIVICVPGNPYSGGTHIELGWASVLKKKIILLLEKDVYYSPLVTGISCLTNVDVYFYE
;
A
#
# COMPACT_ATOMS: atom_id res chain seq x y z
N MET A 1 -16.57 19.25 5.62
CA MET A 1 -15.17 18.77 5.56
C MET A 1 -15.04 17.64 4.57
N LYS A 2 -14.12 17.74 3.63
CA LYS A 2 -13.86 16.69 2.66
C LYS A 2 -13.04 15.58 3.34
N ASN A 3 -13.51 14.33 3.27
CA ASN A 3 -12.75 13.20 3.78
C ASN A 3 -11.52 12.96 2.89
N SER A 4 -10.42 12.58 3.51
CA SER A 4 -9.20 12.24 2.77
C SER A 4 -9.37 10.92 2.02
N ASN A 5 -8.75 10.83 0.85
CA ASN A 5 -8.69 9.60 0.06
C ASN A 5 -7.37 8.89 0.35
N PHE A 6 -7.46 7.60 0.63
CA PHE A 6 -6.30 6.78 0.97
C PHE A 6 -5.88 5.88 -0.18
N PHE A 7 -4.58 5.71 -0.35
CA PHE A 7 -3.99 4.72 -1.26
C PHE A 7 -3.31 3.66 -0.41
N LEU A 8 -3.66 2.40 -0.62
CA LEU A 8 -3.07 1.28 0.12
C LEU A 8 -1.98 0.63 -0.73
N ALA A 9 -0.73 0.97 -0.45
CA ALA A 9 0.45 0.45 -1.15
C ALA A 9 0.95 -0.80 -0.42
N PHE A 10 0.27 -1.92 -0.67
CA PHE A 10 0.57 -3.21 -0.03
C PHE A 10 1.03 -4.20 -1.09
N PRO A 11 2.10 -4.98 -0.82
CA PRO A 11 2.57 -5.98 -1.78
C PRO A 11 1.61 -7.16 -1.84
N PHE A 12 1.39 -7.71 -3.03
CA PHE A 12 0.58 -8.94 -3.17
C PHE A 12 1.21 -10.10 -2.38
N SER A 13 2.54 -10.16 -2.32
CA SER A 13 3.25 -11.20 -1.57
C SER A 13 2.93 -11.19 -0.07
N MET A 14 2.42 -10.07 0.46
CA MET A 14 1.98 -9.99 1.85
C MET A 14 0.75 -10.87 2.11
N PHE A 15 -0.07 -11.08 1.08
CA PHE A 15 -1.35 -11.77 1.20
C PHE A 15 -1.31 -13.21 0.71
N CYS A 16 -0.29 -13.59 -0.06
CA CYS A 16 -0.20 -14.92 -0.66
C CYS A 16 1.03 -15.65 -0.17
N SER A 17 0.90 -16.95 0.16
CA SER A 17 2.07 -17.76 0.54
C SER A 17 2.90 -18.07 -0.71
N GLU A 18 4.21 -18.29 -0.54
CA GLU A 18 5.12 -18.66 -1.63
C GLU A 18 4.80 -20.04 -2.21
N GLU A 19 4.17 -20.92 -1.43
CA GLU A 19 3.91 -22.30 -1.79
C GLU A 19 2.53 -22.54 -2.41
N SER A 20 1.62 -21.56 -2.27
CA SER A 20 0.26 -21.69 -2.81
C SER A 20 -0.33 -20.31 -3.11
N ASP A 21 -1.34 -20.28 -3.97
CA ASP A 21 -2.08 -19.04 -4.25
C ASP A 21 -3.10 -18.71 -3.15
N GLU A 22 -3.03 -19.40 -2.02
CA GLU A 22 -3.92 -19.14 -0.89
C GLU A 22 -3.53 -17.90 -0.11
N LEU A 23 -4.53 -17.13 0.29
CA LEU A 23 -4.32 -15.91 1.06
C LEU A 23 -3.84 -16.24 2.48
N ILE A 24 -2.86 -15.47 2.96
CA ILE A 24 -2.36 -15.58 4.33
C ILE A 24 -3.42 -15.02 5.28
N PRO A 25 -3.97 -15.83 6.22
CA PRO A 25 -5.09 -15.40 7.05
C PRO A 25 -4.86 -14.13 7.85
N GLU A 26 -3.68 -13.97 8.43
CA GLU A 26 -3.34 -12.82 9.26
C GLU A 26 -3.35 -11.52 8.46
N ALA A 27 -2.82 -11.55 7.25
CA ALA A 27 -2.79 -10.39 6.37
C ALA A 27 -4.20 -10.02 5.92
N LYS A 28 -5.03 -11.02 5.62
CA LYS A 28 -6.41 -10.81 5.23
C LYS A 28 -7.22 -10.18 6.37
N ILE A 29 -7.03 -10.66 7.59
CA ILE A 29 -7.69 -10.12 8.78
C ILE A 29 -7.28 -8.65 8.98
N PHE A 30 -6.00 -8.35 8.87
CA PHE A 30 -5.50 -6.98 8.97
C PHE A 30 -6.16 -6.07 7.93
N PHE A 31 -6.19 -6.53 6.68
CA PHE A 31 -6.76 -5.76 5.57
C PHE A 31 -8.26 -5.51 5.80
N GLU A 32 -9.00 -6.53 6.22
CA GLU A 32 -10.43 -6.40 6.48
C GLU A 32 -10.72 -5.42 7.62
N LYS A 33 -9.93 -5.48 8.70
CA LYS A 33 -10.08 -4.53 9.81
C LYS A 33 -9.84 -3.10 9.35
N LEU A 34 -8.79 -2.88 8.57
CA LEU A 34 -8.44 -1.56 8.06
C LEU A 34 -9.54 -1.02 7.14
N THR A 35 -9.98 -1.81 6.17
CA THR A 35 -10.99 -1.37 5.21
C THR A 35 -12.35 -1.18 5.87
N ASN A 36 -12.67 -1.95 6.92
CA ASN A 36 -13.90 -1.74 7.68
C ASN A 36 -13.89 -0.39 8.40
N ILE A 37 -12.73 0.01 8.95
CA ILE A 37 -12.60 1.35 9.55
C ILE A 37 -12.90 2.44 8.51
N PHE A 38 -12.37 2.30 7.31
CA PHE A 38 -12.63 3.26 6.23
C PHE A 38 -14.13 3.30 5.88
N LYS A 39 -14.76 2.13 5.72
CA LYS A 39 -16.18 2.04 5.37
C LYS A 39 -17.09 2.62 6.46
N GLU A 40 -16.78 2.33 7.72
CA GLU A 40 -17.55 2.85 8.85
C GLU A 40 -17.47 4.37 8.98
N ASN A 41 -16.38 4.96 8.50
CA ASN A 41 -16.14 6.41 8.58
C ASN A 41 -16.36 7.13 7.25
N ASN A 42 -16.89 6.45 6.24
CA ASN A 42 -17.13 6.99 4.91
C ASN A 42 -15.86 7.57 4.27
N ILE A 43 -14.73 6.90 4.46
CA ILE A 43 -13.43 7.28 3.91
C ILE A 43 -13.19 6.47 2.64
N GLU A 44 -12.88 7.14 1.55
CA GLU A 44 -12.55 6.48 0.29
C GLU A 44 -11.11 5.97 0.31
N TYR A 45 -10.90 4.80 -0.26
CA TYR A 45 -9.57 4.22 -0.39
C TYR A 45 -9.45 3.46 -1.70
N TYR A 46 -8.21 3.28 -2.15
CA TYR A 46 -7.88 2.49 -3.33
C TYR A 46 -6.98 1.32 -2.92
N SER A 47 -7.33 0.13 -3.39
CA SER A 47 -6.51 -1.08 -3.21
C SER A 47 -6.42 -1.81 -4.54
N ALA A 48 -5.20 -2.04 -5.02
CA ALA A 48 -4.98 -2.82 -6.24
C ALA A 48 -5.49 -4.26 -6.06
N GLN A 49 -5.37 -4.81 -4.85
CA GLN A 49 -5.86 -6.15 -4.55
C GLN A 49 -7.37 -6.27 -4.76
N GLU A 50 -8.12 -5.29 -4.25
CA GLU A 50 -9.59 -5.28 -4.44
C GLU A 50 -9.97 -5.02 -5.89
N ARG A 51 -9.26 -4.10 -6.57
CA ARG A 51 -9.53 -3.78 -7.97
C ARG A 51 -9.37 -5.03 -8.85
N GLU A 52 -8.36 -5.85 -8.58
CA GLU A 52 -8.10 -7.08 -9.32
C GLU A 52 -8.85 -8.28 -8.76
N LYS A 53 -9.74 -8.08 -7.79
CA LYS A 53 -10.48 -9.14 -7.10
C LYS A 53 -9.56 -10.25 -6.66
N TRP A 54 -8.48 -9.85 -5.99
CA TRP A 54 -7.47 -10.76 -5.41
C TRP A 54 -6.80 -11.65 -6.48
N GLY A 55 -6.62 -11.10 -7.67
CA GLY A 55 -5.94 -11.76 -8.78
C GLY A 55 -6.86 -12.41 -9.81
N GLU A 56 -8.17 -12.44 -9.55
CA GLU A 56 -9.14 -13.04 -10.48
C GLU A 56 -9.37 -12.19 -11.75
N GLU A 57 -9.24 -10.87 -11.62
CA GLU A 57 -9.43 -9.93 -12.73
C GLU A 57 -8.16 -9.10 -12.97
N TYR A 58 -7.10 -9.79 -13.39
CA TYR A 58 -5.84 -9.12 -13.68
C TYR A 58 -5.91 -8.38 -15.01
N ASN A 59 -5.62 -7.09 -14.96
CA ASN A 59 -5.48 -6.25 -16.15
C ASN A 59 -4.07 -6.43 -16.73
N ASN A 60 -3.86 -5.99 -17.97
CA ASN A 60 -2.50 -6.00 -18.51
C ASN A 60 -1.61 -5.00 -17.76
N GLU A 61 -0.30 -5.14 -17.94
CA GLU A 61 0.70 -4.37 -17.20
C GLU A 61 0.53 -2.86 -17.33
N LYS A 62 0.26 -2.39 -18.54
CA LYS A 62 0.09 -0.95 -18.80
C LYS A 62 -1.18 -0.40 -18.14
N GLU A 63 -2.28 -1.13 -18.25
CA GLU A 63 -3.54 -0.73 -17.63
C GLU A 63 -3.43 -0.70 -16.11
N SER A 64 -2.83 -1.74 -15.52
CA SER A 64 -2.63 -1.80 -14.07
C SER A 64 -1.78 -0.63 -13.59
N THR A 65 -0.69 -0.34 -14.27
CA THR A 65 0.19 0.78 -13.92
C THR A 65 -0.56 2.11 -13.98
N LEU A 66 -1.35 2.30 -15.05
CA LEU A 66 -2.12 3.53 -15.22
C LEU A 66 -3.19 3.70 -14.14
N PHE A 67 -3.93 2.63 -13.82
CA PHE A 67 -4.95 2.67 -12.76
C PHE A 67 -4.31 3.03 -11.40
N ASP A 68 -3.20 2.40 -11.09
CA ASP A 68 -2.50 2.67 -9.82
C ASP A 68 -1.98 4.11 -9.78
N TYR A 69 -1.40 4.60 -10.86
CA TYR A 69 -0.86 5.95 -10.91
C TYR A 69 -1.98 7.00 -10.80
N GLU A 70 -3.08 6.82 -11.52
CA GLU A 70 -4.22 7.74 -11.44
C GLU A 70 -4.84 7.75 -10.04
N ALA A 71 -4.93 6.58 -9.40
CA ALA A 71 -5.42 6.48 -8.03
C ALA A 71 -4.47 7.20 -7.06
N MET A 72 -3.16 7.06 -7.27
CA MET A 72 -2.17 7.76 -6.46
C MET A 72 -2.33 9.28 -6.57
N LYS A 73 -2.53 9.80 -7.76
CA LYS A 73 -2.72 11.24 -7.95
C LYS A 73 -3.93 11.76 -7.20
N LYS A 74 -5.01 10.99 -7.14
CA LYS A 74 -6.25 11.36 -6.46
C LYS A 74 -6.20 11.19 -4.95
N SER A 75 -5.23 10.44 -4.45
CA SER A 75 -5.13 10.16 -3.02
C SER A 75 -4.45 11.30 -2.27
N ASP A 76 -4.79 11.43 -1.00
CA ASP A 76 -4.19 12.42 -0.11
C ASP A 76 -3.17 11.78 0.81
N ILE A 77 -3.44 10.55 1.23
CA ILE A 77 -2.64 9.81 2.21
C ILE A 77 -2.35 8.41 1.64
N VAL A 78 -1.10 7.98 1.78
CA VAL A 78 -0.66 6.66 1.34
C VAL A 78 -0.26 5.86 2.57
N ILE A 79 -0.87 4.69 2.76
CA ILE A 79 -0.42 3.73 3.77
C ILE A 79 0.42 2.70 3.02
N CYS A 80 1.70 2.62 3.37
CA CYS A 80 2.66 1.78 2.66
C CYS A 80 3.27 0.72 3.56
N VAL A 81 3.22 -0.54 3.10
CA VAL A 81 3.96 -1.66 3.68
C VAL A 81 4.95 -2.10 2.61
N PRO A 82 6.25 -1.76 2.74
CA PRO A 82 7.22 -2.10 1.68
C PRO A 82 7.40 -3.60 1.48
N GLY A 83 7.14 -4.39 2.50
CA GLY A 83 7.18 -5.85 2.41
C GLY A 83 8.56 -6.44 2.69
N ASN A 84 8.57 -7.73 3.01
CA ASN A 84 9.77 -8.51 3.21
C ASN A 84 9.52 -9.95 2.69
N PRO A 85 10.18 -10.40 1.60
CA PRO A 85 11.06 -9.60 0.74
C PRO A 85 10.33 -8.42 0.12
N TYR A 86 11.06 -7.37 -0.24
CA TYR A 86 10.41 -6.16 -0.70
C TYR A 86 9.72 -6.36 -2.06
N SER A 87 8.67 -5.58 -2.26
CA SER A 87 7.89 -5.57 -3.49
C SER A 87 8.36 -4.40 -4.38
N GLY A 88 8.74 -4.70 -5.63
CA GLY A 88 9.12 -3.68 -6.59
C GLY A 88 7.99 -2.69 -6.83
N GLY A 89 6.77 -3.17 -7.00
CA GLY A 89 5.60 -2.32 -7.22
C GLY A 89 5.33 -1.36 -6.07
N THR A 90 5.38 -1.87 -4.85
CA THR A 90 5.17 -1.05 -3.65
C THR A 90 6.23 0.04 -3.53
N HIS A 91 7.47 -0.28 -3.87
CA HIS A 91 8.57 0.70 -3.84
C HIS A 91 8.39 1.79 -4.91
N ILE A 92 7.88 1.43 -6.09
CA ILE A 92 7.55 2.40 -7.13
C ILE A 92 6.45 3.33 -6.65
N GLU A 93 5.40 2.78 -6.05
CA GLU A 93 4.29 3.56 -5.50
C GLU A 93 4.75 4.51 -4.40
N LEU A 94 5.66 4.06 -3.54
CA LEU A 94 6.24 4.89 -2.51
C LEU A 94 7.02 6.07 -3.13
N GLY A 95 7.77 5.82 -4.20
CA GLY A 95 8.45 6.87 -4.94
C GLY A 95 7.49 7.88 -5.55
N TRP A 96 6.39 7.41 -6.18
CA TRP A 96 5.36 8.31 -6.71
C TRP A 96 4.78 9.20 -5.61
N ALA A 97 4.46 8.60 -4.46
CA ALA A 97 3.89 9.33 -3.33
C ALA A 97 4.83 10.46 -2.87
N SER A 98 6.14 10.20 -2.81
CA SER A 98 7.11 11.19 -2.38
C SER A 98 7.22 12.36 -3.36
N VAL A 99 7.25 12.08 -4.65
CA VAL A 99 7.33 13.12 -5.70
C VAL A 99 6.05 13.95 -5.73
N LEU A 100 4.91 13.32 -5.56
CA LEU A 100 3.60 14.00 -5.54
C LEU A 100 3.29 14.65 -4.20
N LYS A 101 4.23 14.60 -3.25
CA LYS A 101 4.11 15.22 -1.92
C LYS A 101 2.89 14.74 -1.13
N LYS A 102 2.59 13.46 -1.24
CA LYS A 102 1.51 12.87 -0.47
C LYS A 102 1.96 12.64 0.98
N LYS A 103 1.03 12.68 1.92
CA LYS A 103 1.26 12.21 3.28
C LYS A 103 1.44 10.69 3.23
N ILE A 104 2.50 10.18 3.87
CA ILE A 104 2.80 8.75 3.90
C ILE A 104 2.72 8.24 5.34
N ILE A 105 2.00 7.13 5.53
CA ILE A 105 2.05 6.34 6.75
C ILE A 105 2.82 5.08 6.39
N LEU A 106 4.02 4.96 6.95
CA LEU A 106 4.95 3.88 6.60
C LEU A 106 4.96 2.85 7.70
N LEU A 107 4.58 1.61 7.37
CA LEU A 107 4.52 0.51 8.32
C LEU A 107 5.71 -0.42 8.06
N LEU A 108 6.63 -0.47 9.01
CA LEU A 108 7.87 -1.25 8.91
C LEU A 108 7.87 -2.37 9.95
N GLU A 109 8.40 -3.52 9.56
CA GLU A 109 8.58 -4.63 10.48
C GLU A 109 9.83 -4.40 11.32
N LYS A 110 9.75 -4.67 12.63
CA LYS A 110 10.90 -4.54 13.53
C LYS A 110 12.03 -5.47 13.13
N ASP A 111 13.25 -5.01 13.32
CA ASP A 111 14.49 -5.78 13.11
C ASP A 111 14.67 -6.27 11.67
N VAL A 112 14.01 -5.62 10.71
CA VAL A 112 14.16 -5.89 9.28
C VAL A 112 14.92 -4.72 8.64
N TYR A 113 15.85 -5.06 7.76
CA TYR A 113 16.58 -4.05 7.00
C TYR A 113 15.75 -3.54 5.83
N TYR A 114 15.69 -2.22 5.71
CA TYR A 114 15.05 -1.56 4.57
C TYR A 114 16.06 -0.67 3.86
N SER A 115 15.84 -0.43 2.57
CA SER A 115 16.68 0.49 1.81
C SER A 115 16.73 1.87 2.49
N PRO A 116 17.90 2.52 2.52
CA PRO A 116 18.00 3.90 3.01
C PRO A 116 17.07 4.87 2.30
N LEU A 117 16.72 4.61 1.04
CA LEU A 117 15.75 5.43 0.31
C LEU A 117 14.33 5.31 0.88
N VAL A 118 14.03 4.17 1.49
CA VAL A 118 12.75 3.98 2.20
C VAL A 118 12.79 4.68 3.55
N THR A 119 13.80 4.39 4.37
CA THR A 119 13.88 4.93 5.73
C THR A 119 14.16 6.43 5.75
N GLY A 120 14.78 6.96 4.71
CA GLY A 120 15.08 8.40 4.59
C GLY A 120 14.03 9.21 3.86
N ILE A 121 12.90 8.60 3.44
CA ILE A 121 11.93 9.28 2.58
C ILE A 121 11.26 10.49 3.23
N SER A 122 11.32 10.58 4.55
CA SER A 122 10.78 11.72 5.31
C SER A 122 11.42 13.06 4.95
N CYS A 123 12.58 13.06 4.29
CA CYS A 123 13.18 14.31 3.82
C CYS A 123 12.47 14.89 2.60
N LEU A 124 11.61 14.10 1.94
CA LEU A 124 10.93 14.50 0.71
C LEU A 124 9.47 14.89 0.90
N THR A 125 8.82 14.30 1.89
CA THR A 125 7.40 14.54 2.15
C THR A 125 7.10 14.26 3.63
N ASN A 126 5.85 14.50 4.05
CA ASN A 126 5.43 14.24 5.43
C ASN A 126 5.21 12.74 5.63
N VAL A 127 5.99 12.12 6.51
CA VAL A 127 5.95 10.66 6.75
C VAL A 127 5.83 10.39 8.25
N ASP A 128 4.86 9.55 8.62
CA ASP A 128 4.79 8.96 9.95
C ASP A 128 5.19 7.49 9.84
N VAL A 129 6.10 7.04 10.70
CA VAL A 129 6.62 5.67 10.67
C VAL A 129 6.10 4.92 11.89
N TYR A 130 5.57 3.73 11.67
CA TYR A 130 5.15 2.81 12.73
C TYR A 130 5.81 1.47 12.53
N PHE A 131 6.26 0.85 13.62
CA PHE A 131 6.91 -0.47 13.59
C PHE A 131 5.95 -1.53 14.11
N TYR A 132 5.92 -2.68 13.44
CA TYR A 132 5.14 -3.83 13.89
C TYR A 132 6.05 -5.06 14.04
N GLU A 133 5.57 -6.06 14.76
CA GLU A 133 6.30 -7.32 14.99
C GLU A 133 5.85 -8.46 14.08
#